data_b8e6f4a9d4870f0d6787ad9d480e6073
#
_entry.id   b8e6f4a9d4870f0d6787ad9d480e6073
#
_cell.length_a   1.000
_cell.length_b   1.000
_cell.length_c   1.000
_cell.angle_alpha   90.00
_cell.angle_beta   90.00
_cell.angle_gamma   90.00
#
_symmetry.space_group_name_H-M   'P 1'
#
loop_
_entity.id
_entity.type
_entity.pdbx_description
1 polymer ?
#
loop_
_entity_poly.entity_id
_entity_poly.type
_entity_poly.pdbx_seq_one_letter_code
_entity_poly.pdbx_strand_id
1 'polypeptide(L)'
;MQPIGFVILVNPRSPLEQSEGLIRTLNRMFDYPPIACHHDFSQNPRVIEDLPANVRVVRDYVDTKWADFSCIEAAIRALRLLYSGDNSPDWFVYLSGADYPIKPAARILNDLQSSRFDAHLEHILVDRMAPPHSPPEHRLKGHKGSAWPRLCHGRYCSIPITVPWVTRRLQFETRILHLEHPLFTSGKIPFSPTFRCFGGEAWFCANRRAADVIFDSYTHNTKLVTHYRNVVCPEESYFHTVLANAPDLHLCQDPLRYMDWTSGGNHPKVLTVEDLPRLAESNAHFARKLPEVIPLELLRGLGYLTQ
;
A
#
# COMPACT_ATOMS: atom_id res chain seq x y z
N MET A 1 -25.11 2.59 -3.21
CA MET A 1 -23.73 2.10 -3.10
C MET A 1 -22.84 3.08 -3.85
N GLN A 2 -21.72 3.48 -3.30
CA GLN A 2 -20.80 4.41 -3.96
C GLN A 2 -19.83 3.63 -4.85
N PRO A 3 -19.49 4.11 -6.05
CA PRO A 3 -18.62 3.34 -6.97
C PRO A 3 -17.17 3.21 -6.46
N ILE A 4 -16.68 4.19 -5.70
CA ILE A 4 -15.31 4.27 -5.22
C ILE A 4 -15.23 4.90 -3.83
N GLY A 5 -14.30 4.45 -3.02
CA GLY A 5 -13.92 5.07 -1.75
C GLY A 5 -12.41 5.04 -1.54
N PHE A 6 -11.92 5.78 -0.56
CA PHE A 6 -10.49 5.95 -0.34
C PHE A 6 -10.12 5.60 1.09
N VAL A 7 -9.04 4.85 1.24
CA VAL A 7 -8.35 4.61 2.51
C VAL A 7 -7.06 5.40 2.48
N ILE A 8 -6.87 6.32 3.42
CA ILE A 8 -5.68 7.17 3.47
C ILE A 8 -4.93 6.91 4.78
N LEU A 9 -3.68 6.46 4.67
CA LEU A 9 -2.76 6.49 5.80
C LEU A 9 -2.07 7.85 5.84
N VAL A 10 -2.37 8.61 6.87
CA VAL A 10 -1.73 9.90 7.14
C VAL A 10 -0.37 9.64 7.76
N ASN A 11 0.69 10.09 7.10
CA ASN A 11 2.03 9.99 7.67
C ASN A 11 2.18 11.02 8.81
N PRO A 12 2.35 10.59 10.06
CA PRO A 12 2.43 11.52 11.20
C PRO A 12 3.65 12.46 11.17
N ARG A 13 4.67 12.12 10.36
CA ARG A 13 5.89 12.92 10.20
C ARG A 13 5.82 13.93 9.07
N SER A 14 4.83 13.81 8.17
CA SER A 14 4.59 14.77 7.09
C SER A 14 3.59 15.84 7.53
N PRO A 15 3.60 17.03 6.93
CA PRO A 15 2.60 18.05 7.18
C PRO A 15 1.18 17.51 6.89
N LEU A 16 0.22 17.78 7.78
CA LEU A 16 -1.18 17.36 7.59
C LEU A 16 -1.78 17.96 6.33
N GLU A 17 -1.34 19.15 5.97
CA GLU A 17 -1.73 19.91 4.78
C GLU A 17 -1.57 19.10 3.48
N GLN A 18 -0.61 18.16 3.45
CA GLN A 18 -0.42 17.24 2.32
C GLN A 18 -1.63 16.29 2.18
N SER A 19 -2.04 15.65 3.27
CA SER A 19 -3.20 14.75 3.28
C SER A 19 -4.51 15.52 3.08
N GLU A 20 -4.66 16.71 3.65
CA GLU A 20 -5.80 17.60 3.43
C GLU A 20 -5.90 18.02 1.96
N GLY A 21 -4.79 18.35 1.33
CA GLY A 21 -4.73 18.68 -0.10
C GLY A 21 -5.22 17.52 -0.98
N LEU A 22 -4.81 16.29 -0.66
CA LEU A 22 -5.29 15.09 -1.32
C LEU A 22 -6.80 14.91 -1.10
N ILE A 23 -7.29 15.00 0.13
CA ILE A 23 -8.72 14.89 0.47
C ILE A 23 -9.56 15.91 -0.31
N ARG A 24 -9.15 17.19 -0.32
CA ARG A 24 -9.82 18.24 -1.12
C ARG A 24 -9.87 17.89 -2.60
N THR A 25 -8.78 17.35 -3.14
CA THR A 25 -8.71 16.95 -4.55
C THR A 25 -9.66 15.78 -4.84
N LEU A 26 -9.66 14.75 -4.01
CA LEU A 26 -10.56 13.60 -4.16
C LEU A 26 -12.04 14.01 -4.05
N ASN A 27 -12.38 14.88 -3.09
CA ASN A 27 -13.75 15.38 -2.94
C ASN A 27 -14.22 16.15 -4.17
N ARG A 28 -13.37 17.00 -4.72
CA ARG A 28 -13.69 17.74 -5.95
C ARG A 28 -13.85 16.83 -7.17
N MET A 29 -12.99 15.81 -7.29
CA MET A 29 -12.96 14.93 -8.47
C MET A 29 -14.09 13.89 -8.47
N PHE A 30 -14.43 13.35 -7.31
CA PHE A 30 -15.33 12.21 -7.16
C PHE A 30 -16.66 12.56 -6.46
N ASP A 31 -16.98 13.84 -6.37
CA ASP A 31 -18.21 14.34 -5.73
C ASP A 31 -18.43 13.79 -4.33
N TYR A 32 -17.49 14.10 -3.44
CA TYR A 32 -17.51 13.71 -2.02
C TYR A 32 -17.64 12.19 -1.77
N PRO A 33 -16.72 11.38 -2.29
CA PRO A 33 -16.69 9.93 -2.09
C PRO A 33 -16.44 9.59 -0.63
N PRO A 34 -16.81 8.39 -0.14
CA PRO A 34 -16.44 7.98 1.20
C PRO A 34 -14.92 7.87 1.35
N ILE A 35 -14.38 8.53 2.37
CA ILE A 35 -12.96 8.54 2.70
C ILE A 35 -12.79 8.10 4.15
N ALA A 36 -11.93 7.12 4.41
CA ALA A 36 -11.51 6.72 5.74
C ALA A 36 -10.03 6.96 5.93
N CYS A 37 -9.68 7.74 6.96
CA CYS A 37 -8.31 8.08 7.29
C CYS A 37 -7.86 7.37 8.56
N HIS A 38 -6.64 6.85 8.56
CA HIS A 38 -5.94 6.54 9.80
C HIS A 38 -4.89 7.62 10.04
N HIS A 39 -4.94 8.24 11.21
CA HIS A 39 -3.95 9.21 11.71
C HIS A 39 -3.44 8.74 13.06
N ASP A 40 -2.14 8.74 13.22
CA ASP A 40 -1.49 8.37 14.48
C ASP A 40 -1.34 9.60 15.37
N PHE A 41 -2.31 9.80 16.25
CA PHE A 41 -2.34 10.94 17.18
C PHE A 41 -1.27 10.87 18.27
N SER A 42 -0.63 9.72 18.50
CA SER A 42 0.48 9.61 19.46
C SER A 42 1.73 10.31 18.95
N GLN A 43 1.96 10.31 17.66
CA GLN A 43 3.10 10.96 17.01
C GLN A 43 2.80 12.39 16.55
N ASN A 44 1.55 12.66 16.17
CA ASN A 44 1.11 13.99 15.76
C ASN A 44 -0.30 14.26 16.33
N PRO A 45 -0.41 14.99 17.45
CA PRO A 45 -1.69 15.23 18.11
C PRO A 45 -2.59 16.24 17.38
N ARG A 46 -2.12 16.88 16.30
CA ARG A 46 -2.95 17.78 15.49
C ARG A 46 -4.12 17.02 14.89
N VAL A 47 -5.29 17.60 14.99
CA VAL A 47 -6.51 17.10 14.35
C VAL A 47 -6.63 17.75 12.98
N ILE A 48 -7.05 16.99 11.98
CA ILE A 48 -7.49 17.56 10.70
C ILE A 48 -8.81 18.29 11.00
N GLU A 49 -8.76 19.61 10.97
CA GLU A 49 -9.92 20.46 11.26
C GLU A 49 -10.87 20.50 10.07
N ASP A 50 -12.14 20.78 10.33
CA ASP A 50 -13.19 21.00 9.32
C ASP A 50 -13.32 19.90 8.24
N LEU A 51 -13.17 18.63 8.65
CA LEU A 51 -13.38 17.51 7.72
C LEU A 51 -14.82 17.48 7.20
N PRO A 52 -15.03 17.37 5.89
CA PRO A 52 -16.33 17.13 5.31
C PRO A 52 -16.97 15.84 5.84
N ALA A 53 -18.31 15.78 5.89
CA ALA A 53 -19.06 14.66 6.48
C ALA A 53 -18.77 13.28 5.86
N ASN A 54 -18.28 13.25 4.62
CA ASN A 54 -17.88 12.01 3.92
C ASN A 54 -16.51 11.50 4.35
N VAL A 55 -15.73 12.27 5.13
CA VAL A 55 -14.39 11.89 5.62
C VAL A 55 -14.49 11.45 7.07
N ARG A 56 -14.08 10.24 7.34
CA ARG A 56 -14.08 9.64 8.67
C ARG A 56 -12.65 9.30 9.11
N VAL A 57 -12.33 9.57 10.36
CA VAL A 57 -11.02 9.26 10.95
C VAL A 57 -11.19 8.13 11.96
N VAL A 58 -10.27 7.16 11.93
CA VAL A 58 -10.22 6.05 12.89
C VAL A 58 -10.00 6.61 14.30
N ARG A 59 -10.94 6.36 15.21
CA ARG A 59 -10.87 6.86 16.60
C ARG A 59 -9.96 6.02 17.48
N ASP A 60 -10.04 4.70 17.34
CA ASP A 60 -9.17 3.71 17.99
C ASP A 60 -7.90 3.50 17.16
N TYR A 61 -7.13 4.59 16.98
CA TYR A 61 -5.93 4.58 16.16
C TYR A 61 -4.85 3.63 16.69
N VAL A 62 -3.88 3.32 15.84
CA VAL A 62 -2.71 2.49 16.15
C VAL A 62 -1.49 3.39 16.19
N ASP A 63 -0.63 3.19 17.18
CA ASP A 63 0.71 3.77 17.20
C ASP A 63 1.53 3.14 16.08
N THR A 64 1.69 3.86 14.97
CA THR A 64 2.34 3.34 13.77
C THR A 64 3.85 3.46 13.82
N LYS A 65 4.54 2.42 13.37
CA LYS A 65 5.98 2.43 13.17
C LYS A 65 6.30 2.08 11.74
N TRP A 66 7.23 2.79 11.14
CA TRP A 66 7.67 2.49 9.78
C TRP A 66 8.21 1.06 9.66
N ALA A 67 7.83 0.36 8.60
CA ALA A 67 8.21 -1.03 8.31
C ALA A 67 7.76 -2.05 9.39
N ASP A 68 6.71 -1.75 10.12
CA ASP A 68 6.14 -2.56 11.19
C ASP A 68 4.68 -2.95 10.88
N PHE A 69 4.20 -4.05 11.46
CA PHE A 69 2.85 -4.57 11.25
C PHE A 69 1.74 -3.57 11.68
N SER A 70 2.06 -2.60 12.52
CA SER A 70 1.15 -1.52 12.89
C SER A 70 0.63 -0.72 11.69
N CYS A 71 1.41 -0.62 10.60
CA CYS A 71 0.92 -0.03 9.34
C CYS A 71 -0.19 -0.86 8.69
N ILE A 72 -0.10 -2.19 8.77
CA ILE A 72 -1.16 -3.11 8.30
C ILE A 72 -2.41 -2.95 9.17
N GLU A 73 -2.25 -2.92 10.49
CA GLU A 73 -3.37 -2.74 11.43
C GLU A 73 -4.07 -1.40 11.20
N ALA A 74 -3.31 -0.33 10.99
CA ALA A 74 -3.82 0.99 10.65
C ALA A 74 -4.65 0.96 9.36
N ALA A 75 -4.12 0.32 8.30
CA ALA A 75 -4.83 0.17 7.02
C ALA A 75 -6.12 -0.64 7.17
N ILE A 76 -6.10 -1.76 7.92
CA ILE A 76 -7.28 -2.60 8.15
C ILE A 76 -8.35 -1.85 8.96
N ARG A 77 -7.97 -1.07 9.98
CA ARG A 77 -8.93 -0.25 10.74
C ARG A 77 -9.58 0.82 9.87
N ALA A 78 -8.79 1.52 9.04
CA ALA A 78 -9.33 2.48 8.09
C ALA A 78 -10.23 1.80 7.04
N LEU A 79 -9.85 0.63 6.53
CA LEU A 79 -10.65 -0.12 5.58
C LEU A 79 -11.97 -0.61 6.23
N ARG A 80 -11.94 -1.11 7.45
CA ARG A 80 -13.17 -1.45 8.20
C ARG A 80 -14.06 -0.25 8.41
N LEU A 81 -13.49 0.91 8.75
CA LEU A 81 -14.23 2.15 8.87
C LEU A 81 -14.88 2.54 7.54
N LEU A 82 -14.17 2.42 6.41
CA LEU A 82 -14.70 2.69 5.08
C LEU A 82 -15.92 1.83 4.76
N TYR A 83 -15.89 0.56 5.16
CA TYR A 83 -16.97 -0.40 4.90
C TYR A 83 -18.02 -0.49 6.03
N SER A 84 -17.88 0.31 7.10
CA SER A 84 -18.89 0.39 8.17
C SER A 84 -19.96 1.42 7.82
N GLY A 85 -21.15 0.97 7.46
CA GLY A 85 -22.31 1.82 7.17
C GLY A 85 -22.90 1.60 5.77
N ASP A 86 -23.97 2.31 5.49
CA ASP A 86 -24.85 2.06 4.32
C ASP A 86 -24.24 2.53 2.99
N ASN A 87 -23.27 3.47 3.03
CA ASN A 87 -22.63 4.05 1.85
C ASN A 87 -21.28 3.41 1.54
N SER A 88 -21.14 2.10 1.77
CA SER A 88 -19.93 1.36 1.46
C SER A 88 -19.62 1.37 -0.05
N PRO A 89 -18.36 1.58 -0.45
CA PRO A 89 -18.00 1.63 -1.87
C PRO A 89 -17.85 0.23 -2.49
N ASP A 90 -18.00 0.15 -3.83
CA ASP A 90 -17.71 -1.06 -4.59
C ASP A 90 -16.19 -1.30 -4.67
N TRP A 91 -15.43 -0.24 -4.88
CA TRP A 91 -13.97 -0.23 -4.95
C TRP A 91 -13.36 0.65 -3.87
N PHE A 92 -12.26 0.22 -3.29
CA PHE A 92 -11.41 1.08 -2.47
C PHE A 92 -10.05 1.30 -3.12
N VAL A 93 -9.50 2.48 -2.88
CA VAL A 93 -8.14 2.84 -3.28
C VAL A 93 -7.34 3.14 -2.02
N TYR A 94 -6.24 2.41 -1.83
CA TYR A 94 -5.35 2.56 -0.70
C TYR A 94 -4.25 3.57 -1.02
N LEU A 95 -4.19 4.67 -0.26
CA LEU A 95 -3.35 5.86 -0.49
C LEU A 95 -2.62 6.31 0.77
N SER A 96 -1.58 7.10 0.57
CA SER A 96 -0.99 7.99 1.59
C SER A 96 -1.17 9.46 1.18
N GLY A 97 -0.86 10.40 2.08
CA GLY A 97 -0.86 11.82 1.75
C GLY A 97 0.07 12.22 0.60
N ALA A 98 1.08 11.39 0.29
CA ALA A 98 2.05 11.62 -0.78
C ALA A 98 1.61 11.08 -2.15
N ASP A 99 0.40 10.55 -2.26
CA ASP A 99 -0.21 10.12 -3.53
C ASP A 99 -1.04 11.25 -4.16
N TYR A 100 -1.20 11.23 -5.47
CA TYR A 100 -2.04 12.20 -6.18
C TYR A 100 -2.67 11.56 -7.43
N PRO A 101 -3.94 11.86 -7.76
CA PRO A 101 -4.57 11.38 -8.99
C PRO A 101 -3.92 12.02 -10.22
N ILE A 102 -3.74 11.24 -11.30
CA ILE A 102 -3.14 11.68 -12.56
C ILE A 102 -4.01 11.33 -13.78
N LYS A 103 -5.24 10.94 -13.56
CA LYS A 103 -6.26 10.71 -14.60
C LYS A 103 -7.58 11.34 -14.16
N PRO A 104 -8.46 11.70 -15.11
CA PRO A 104 -9.81 12.19 -14.80
C PRO A 104 -10.60 11.15 -13.99
N ALA A 105 -11.47 11.64 -13.10
CA ALA A 105 -12.32 10.75 -12.29
C ALA A 105 -13.16 9.80 -13.13
N ALA A 106 -13.74 10.28 -14.24
CA ALA A 106 -14.53 9.46 -15.16
C ALA A 106 -13.72 8.29 -15.73
N ARG A 107 -12.44 8.48 -16.05
CA ARG A 107 -11.55 7.42 -16.53
C ARG A 107 -11.27 6.41 -15.41
N ILE A 108 -10.92 6.86 -14.21
CA ILE A 108 -10.66 6.00 -13.06
C ILE A 108 -11.89 5.15 -12.73
N LEU A 109 -13.06 5.75 -12.66
CA LEU A 109 -14.32 5.05 -12.40
C LEU A 109 -14.64 4.01 -13.48
N ASN A 110 -14.54 4.38 -14.74
CA ASN A 110 -14.78 3.48 -15.85
C ASN A 110 -13.85 2.27 -15.83
N ASP A 111 -12.56 2.49 -15.63
CA ASP A 111 -11.55 1.43 -15.62
C ASP A 111 -11.79 0.44 -14.46
N LEU A 112 -12.17 0.93 -13.27
CA LEU A 112 -12.47 0.07 -12.12
C LEU A 112 -13.80 -0.65 -12.27
N GLN A 113 -14.86 0.03 -12.69
CA GLN A 113 -16.20 -0.58 -12.86
C GLN A 113 -16.25 -1.62 -13.98
N SER A 114 -15.48 -1.41 -15.05
CA SER A 114 -15.37 -2.37 -16.15
C SER A 114 -14.31 -3.45 -15.92
N SER A 115 -13.58 -3.40 -14.81
CA SER A 115 -12.53 -4.35 -14.51
C SER A 115 -13.10 -5.75 -14.29
N ARG A 116 -12.47 -6.74 -14.94
CA ARG A 116 -12.72 -8.17 -14.69
C ARG A 116 -11.95 -8.71 -13.49
N PHE A 117 -11.11 -7.88 -12.87
CA PHE A 117 -10.29 -8.24 -11.73
C PHE A 117 -10.93 -7.77 -10.43
N ASP A 118 -10.65 -8.46 -9.33
CA ASP A 118 -11.09 -8.10 -7.98
C ASP A 118 -10.10 -7.15 -7.29
N ALA A 119 -8.85 -7.18 -7.72
CA ALA A 119 -7.82 -6.26 -7.23
C ALA A 119 -6.76 -5.98 -8.30
N HIS A 120 -6.26 -4.76 -8.26
CA HIS A 120 -5.13 -4.27 -9.01
C HIS A 120 -3.97 -4.06 -8.03
N LEU A 121 -3.15 -5.09 -7.85
CA LEU A 121 -1.96 -5.06 -7.01
C LEU A 121 -0.85 -5.91 -7.63
N GLU A 122 0.39 -5.45 -7.49
CA GLU A 122 1.53 -6.29 -7.84
C GLU A 122 1.59 -7.47 -6.87
N HIS A 123 1.70 -8.70 -7.39
CA HIS A 123 1.82 -9.90 -6.55
C HIS A 123 2.89 -10.82 -7.13
N ILE A 124 4.09 -10.64 -6.62
CA ILE A 124 5.28 -11.37 -7.05
C ILE A 124 5.49 -12.52 -6.07
N LEU A 125 5.67 -13.73 -6.61
CA LEU A 125 6.01 -14.88 -5.78
C LEU A 125 7.36 -14.67 -5.09
N VAL A 126 7.37 -14.75 -3.78
CA VAL A 126 8.59 -14.69 -2.97
C VAL A 126 9.17 -16.08 -2.85
N ASP A 127 10.17 -16.35 -3.69
CA ASP A 127 10.83 -17.66 -3.77
C ASP A 127 12.30 -17.46 -4.13
N ARG A 128 13.19 -18.29 -3.56
CA ARG A 128 14.62 -18.30 -3.91
C ARG A 128 14.86 -18.63 -5.38
N MET A 129 14.00 -19.46 -5.95
CA MET A 129 14.08 -19.95 -7.33
C MET A 129 13.14 -19.20 -8.27
N ALA A 130 12.50 -18.13 -7.81
CA ALA A 130 11.59 -17.36 -8.66
C ALA A 130 12.31 -16.85 -9.92
N PRO A 131 11.66 -16.93 -11.09
CA PRO A 131 12.21 -16.35 -12.31
C PRO A 131 12.35 -14.83 -12.14
N PRO A 132 13.22 -14.18 -12.93
CA PRO A 132 13.31 -12.73 -12.96
C PRO A 132 11.94 -12.11 -13.20
N HIS A 133 11.55 -11.18 -12.32
CA HIS A 133 10.31 -10.45 -12.46
C HIS A 133 10.50 -9.26 -13.41
N SER A 134 9.59 -9.10 -14.36
CA SER A 134 9.53 -7.93 -15.24
C SER A 134 8.43 -7.01 -14.72
N PRO A 135 8.75 -5.82 -14.19
CA PRO A 135 7.73 -4.87 -13.77
C PRO A 135 6.91 -4.38 -14.97
N PRO A 136 5.68 -3.90 -14.78
CA PRO A 136 4.90 -3.25 -15.81
C PRO A 136 5.67 -2.11 -16.49
N GLU A 137 5.40 -1.87 -17.78
CA GLU A 137 6.16 -0.91 -18.60
C GLU A 137 6.18 0.53 -18.04
N HIS A 138 5.09 0.94 -17.36
CA HIS A 138 5.01 2.26 -16.73
C HIS A 138 5.84 2.38 -15.44
N ARG A 139 6.42 1.29 -14.93
CA ARG A 139 7.37 1.31 -13.82
C ARG A 139 8.77 1.46 -14.39
N LEU A 140 9.34 2.61 -14.18
CA LEU A 140 10.75 2.83 -14.49
C LEU A 140 11.58 1.85 -13.65
N LYS A 141 12.53 1.17 -14.29
CA LYS A 141 13.42 0.16 -13.71
C LYS A 141 13.97 0.66 -12.38
N GLY A 142 13.59 0.05 -11.29
CA GLY A 142 13.98 0.52 -9.98
C GLY A 142 14.04 -0.58 -8.94
N HIS A 143 13.65 -0.25 -7.75
CA HIS A 143 13.87 -0.96 -6.49
C HIS A 143 13.51 -2.46 -6.50
N LYS A 144 12.42 -2.85 -7.14
CA LYS A 144 12.00 -4.25 -7.24
C LYS A 144 12.47 -4.88 -8.56
N GLY A 145 13.78 -4.89 -8.77
CA GLY A 145 14.39 -5.58 -9.89
C GLY A 145 14.25 -7.11 -9.79
N SER A 146 14.79 -7.82 -10.78
CA SER A 146 14.74 -9.28 -10.88
C SER A 146 15.22 -10.04 -9.64
N ALA A 147 16.07 -9.42 -8.81
CA ALA A 147 16.57 -10.03 -7.58
C ALA A 147 15.63 -9.88 -6.38
N TRP A 148 14.59 -9.03 -6.46
CA TRP A 148 13.72 -8.72 -5.32
C TRP A 148 13.02 -9.96 -4.70
N PRO A 149 12.46 -10.91 -5.46
CA PRO A 149 11.83 -12.11 -4.88
C PRO A 149 12.80 -12.94 -4.05
N ARG A 150 14.05 -13.02 -4.51
CA ARG A 150 15.12 -13.74 -3.81
C ARG A 150 15.56 -13.02 -2.54
N LEU A 151 15.74 -11.70 -2.60
CA LEU A 151 16.12 -10.89 -1.44
C LEU A 151 15.06 -10.90 -0.36
N CYS A 152 13.78 -10.86 -0.75
CA CYS A 152 12.66 -10.88 0.17
C CYS A 152 12.37 -12.28 0.75
N HIS A 153 12.88 -13.35 0.15
CA HIS A 153 12.71 -14.69 0.71
C HIS A 153 13.24 -14.78 2.14
N GLY A 154 14.44 -14.27 2.41
CA GLY A 154 14.99 -14.20 3.77
C GLY A 154 14.12 -13.39 4.71
N ARG A 155 13.56 -12.28 4.24
CA ARG A 155 12.71 -11.39 5.04
C ARG A 155 11.39 -12.04 5.44
N TYR A 156 10.68 -12.68 4.50
CA TYR A 156 9.30 -13.14 4.69
C TYR A 156 9.19 -14.65 4.93
N CYS A 157 10.07 -15.47 4.35
CA CYS A 157 9.99 -16.93 4.43
C CYS A 157 10.99 -17.51 5.44
N SER A 158 11.37 -16.77 6.46
CA SER A 158 12.28 -17.18 7.53
C SER A 158 11.65 -17.05 8.91
N ILE A 159 12.34 -17.58 9.92
CA ILE A 159 12.02 -17.31 11.32
C ILE A 159 12.90 -16.14 11.76
N PRO A 160 12.32 -14.98 12.10
CA PRO A 160 13.07 -13.87 12.65
C PRO A 160 13.52 -14.19 14.08
N ILE A 161 14.81 -14.02 14.38
CA ILE A 161 15.36 -14.15 15.73
C ILE A 161 15.90 -12.78 16.14
N THR A 162 15.29 -12.19 17.15
CA THR A 162 15.80 -10.96 17.76
C THR A 162 16.94 -11.30 18.71
N VAL A 163 18.13 -10.75 18.46
CA VAL A 163 19.32 -10.96 19.30
C VAL A 163 19.69 -9.65 19.99
N PRO A 164 19.20 -9.39 21.21
CA PRO A 164 19.29 -8.07 21.86
C PRO A 164 20.71 -7.55 22.08
N TRP A 165 21.70 -8.44 22.24
CA TRP A 165 23.09 -8.09 22.59
C TRP A 165 24.01 -7.87 21.39
N VAL A 166 23.69 -8.38 20.21
CA VAL A 166 24.48 -8.16 18.98
C VAL A 166 24.25 -6.74 18.43
N THR A 167 23.14 -6.11 18.78
CA THR A 167 22.66 -4.85 18.21
C THR A 167 23.39 -3.60 18.69
N ARG A 168 24.19 -3.67 19.75
CA ARG A 168 24.96 -2.50 20.25
C ARG A 168 26.23 -2.19 19.46
N ARG A 169 26.71 -3.12 18.62
CA ARG A 169 27.99 -2.97 17.87
C ARG A 169 27.84 -2.80 16.35
N LEU A 170 26.69 -3.10 15.78
CA LEU A 170 26.46 -2.97 14.35
C LEU A 170 25.45 -1.85 14.11
N GLN A 171 25.88 -0.76 13.51
CA GLN A 171 25.06 0.40 13.10
C GLN A 171 24.13 0.07 11.91
N PHE A 172 23.78 -1.20 11.70
CA PHE A 172 22.85 -1.62 10.65
C PHE A 172 21.44 -1.79 11.22
N GLU A 173 20.46 -1.29 10.48
CA GLU A 173 19.04 -1.20 10.85
C GLU A 173 18.32 -2.54 11.11
N THR A 174 18.94 -3.68 10.82
CA THR A 174 18.32 -5.01 10.99
C THR A 174 18.83 -5.72 12.23
N ARG A 175 18.09 -5.53 13.33
CA ARG A 175 18.28 -6.25 14.61
C ARG A 175 17.78 -7.71 14.57
N ILE A 176 17.56 -8.29 13.39
CA ILE A 176 16.88 -9.56 13.20
C ILE A 176 17.77 -10.49 12.40
N LEU A 177 18.12 -11.63 12.98
CA LEU A 177 18.71 -12.76 12.26
C LEU A 177 17.59 -13.59 11.64
N HIS A 178 17.75 -13.99 10.39
CA HIS A 178 16.78 -14.78 9.65
C HIS A 178 17.23 -16.23 9.52
N LEU A 179 16.51 -17.16 10.17
CA LEU A 179 16.71 -18.59 9.97
C LEU A 179 15.87 -19.06 8.78
N GLU A 180 16.54 -19.37 7.69
CA GLU A 180 15.89 -19.71 6.41
C GLU A 180 15.91 -21.23 6.12
N HIS A 181 16.70 -22.02 6.84
CA HIS A 181 16.89 -23.45 6.54
C HIS A 181 15.57 -24.21 6.76
N PRO A 182 15.13 -25.08 5.82
CA PRO A 182 13.88 -25.82 5.92
C PRO A 182 13.70 -26.63 7.21
N LEU A 183 14.77 -27.18 7.79
CA LEU A 183 14.73 -27.88 9.08
C LEU A 183 14.22 -27.00 10.23
N PHE A 184 14.42 -25.69 10.15
CA PHE A 184 13.98 -24.75 11.18
C PHE A 184 12.64 -24.11 10.85
N THR A 185 12.33 -23.89 9.55
CA THR A 185 11.14 -23.15 9.11
C THR A 185 9.93 -24.05 8.89
N SER A 186 10.14 -25.34 8.56
CA SER A 186 9.04 -26.26 8.26
C SER A 186 8.03 -26.34 9.41
N GLY A 187 6.76 -26.11 9.09
CA GLY A 187 5.64 -26.09 10.05
C GLY A 187 5.58 -24.87 10.98
N LYS A 188 6.66 -24.08 11.09
CA LYS A 188 6.72 -22.90 11.97
C LYS A 188 6.31 -21.62 11.28
N ILE A 189 6.65 -21.43 9.99
CA ILE A 189 6.15 -20.34 9.18
C ILE A 189 4.77 -20.66 8.59
N PRO A 190 3.97 -19.67 8.18
CA PRO A 190 2.63 -19.91 7.65
C PRO A 190 2.62 -20.49 6.23
N PHE A 191 3.75 -20.50 5.53
CA PHE A 191 3.83 -20.84 4.12
C PHE A 191 3.99 -22.35 3.88
N SER A 192 3.40 -22.81 2.77
CA SER A 192 3.40 -24.20 2.32
C SER A 192 3.31 -24.24 0.78
N PRO A 193 3.37 -25.41 0.13
CA PRO A 193 3.13 -25.52 -1.31
C PRO A 193 1.76 -25.00 -1.78
N THR A 194 0.74 -25.04 -0.88
CA THR A 194 -0.64 -24.61 -1.15
C THR A 194 -0.97 -23.22 -0.61
N PHE A 195 -0.10 -22.63 0.21
CA PHE A 195 -0.25 -21.27 0.72
C PHE A 195 1.11 -20.56 0.63
N ARG A 196 1.31 -19.79 -0.42
CA ARG A 196 2.61 -19.25 -0.79
C ARG A 196 2.76 -17.79 -0.37
N CYS A 197 4.01 -17.36 -0.16
CA CYS A 197 4.33 -15.97 0.12
C CYS A 197 4.37 -15.16 -1.17
N PHE A 198 3.67 -14.03 -1.19
CA PHE A 198 3.71 -13.06 -2.27
C PHE A 198 4.08 -11.69 -1.72
N GLY A 199 4.59 -10.83 -2.58
CA GLY A 199 4.86 -9.45 -2.23
C GLY A 199 4.83 -8.54 -3.44
N GLY A 200 4.90 -7.24 -3.18
CA GLY A 200 4.83 -6.22 -4.20
C GLY A 200 4.85 -4.82 -3.58
N GLU A 201 4.40 -3.84 -4.33
CA GLU A 201 4.24 -2.48 -3.81
C GLU A 201 3.04 -2.39 -2.88
N ALA A 202 3.20 -1.68 -1.76
CA ALA A 202 2.18 -1.60 -0.71
C ALA A 202 0.86 -0.94 -1.16
N TRP A 203 0.88 -0.17 -2.24
CA TRP A 203 -0.25 0.66 -2.68
C TRP A 203 -1.03 0.00 -3.81
N PHE A 204 -2.32 -0.22 -3.62
CA PHE A 204 -3.18 -0.95 -4.53
C PHE A 204 -4.62 -0.44 -4.50
N CYS A 205 -5.46 -0.94 -5.39
CA CYS A 205 -6.90 -0.80 -5.31
C CYS A 205 -7.57 -2.16 -5.49
N ALA A 206 -8.71 -2.33 -4.82
CA ALA A 206 -9.45 -3.58 -4.88
C ALA A 206 -10.95 -3.36 -4.61
N ASN A 207 -11.75 -4.34 -4.98
CA ASN A 207 -13.18 -4.31 -4.77
C ASN A 207 -13.56 -4.85 -3.38
N ARG A 208 -14.87 -4.83 -3.09
CA ARG A 208 -15.43 -5.30 -1.82
C ARG A 208 -15.11 -6.76 -1.52
N ARG A 209 -15.13 -7.64 -2.53
CA ARG A 209 -14.81 -9.07 -2.32
C ARG A 209 -13.38 -9.25 -1.78
N ALA A 210 -12.43 -8.50 -2.34
CA ALA A 210 -11.06 -8.50 -1.85
C ALA A 210 -10.94 -7.92 -0.42
N ALA A 211 -11.72 -6.88 -0.08
CA ALA A 211 -11.78 -6.36 1.28
C ALA A 211 -12.30 -7.40 2.27
N ASP A 212 -13.34 -8.14 1.93
CA ASP A 212 -13.90 -9.20 2.77
C ASP A 212 -12.87 -10.32 3.02
N VAL A 213 -12.10 -10.71 2.01
CA VAL A 213 -10.99 -11.68 2.15
C VAL A 213 -9.90 -11.15 3.08
N ILE A 214 -9.55 -9.85 3.00
CA ILE A 214 -8.60 -9.21 3.93
C ILE A 214 -9.11 -9.28 5.36
N PHE A 215 -10.40 -8.95 5.59
CA PHE A 215 -10.99 -8.96 6.93
C PHE A 215 -11.07 -10.36 7.52
N ASP A 216 -11.46 -11.34 6.72
CA ASP A 216 -11.53 -12.75 7.12
C ASP A 216 -10.14 -13.27 7.51
N SER A 217 -9.16 -13.08 6.64
CA SER A 217 -7.78 -13.50 6.89
C SER A 217 -7.20 -12.84 8.13
N TYR A 218 -7.39 -11.54 8.33
CA TYR A 218 -6.89 -10.85 9.52
C TYR A 218 -7.52 -11.37 10.81
N THR A 219 -8.79 -11.74 10.76
CA THR A 219 -9.55 -12.21 11.94
C THR A 219 -9.24 -13.67 12.27
N HIS A 220 -9.11 -14.55 11.28
CA HIS A 220 -9.09 -15.99 11.48
C HIS A 220 -7.71 -16.62 11.22
N ASN A 221 -6.85 -16.03 10.38
CA ASN A 221 -5.52 -16.59 10.13
C ASN A 221 -4.48 -16.04 11.14
N THR A 222 -4.64 -16.43 12.41
CA THR A 222 -3.76 -15.96 13.50
C THR A 222 -2.30 -16.33 13.29
N LYS A 223 -2.01 -17.46 12.63
CA LYS A 223 -0.65 -17.89 12.32
C LYS A 223 0.03 -16.90 11.36
N LEU A 224 -0.69 -16.47 10.32
CA LEU A 224 -0.20 -15.48 9.36
C LEU A 224 0.04 -14.13 10.03
N VAL A 225 -0.96 -13.65 10.78
CA VAL A 225 -0.86 -12.36 11.51
C VAL A 225 0.32 -12.37 12.48
N THR A 226 0.46 -13.44 13.28
CA THR A 226 1.58 -13.58 14.23
C THR A 226 2.93 -13.59 13.53
N HIS A 227 3.02 -14.25 12.38
CA HIS A 227 4.25 -14.27 11.58
C HIS A 227 4.62 -12.87 11.12
N TYR A 228 3.67 -12.15 10.48
CA TYR A 228 3.94 -10.83 9.93
C TYR A 228 4.17 -9.73 10.98
N ARG A 229 3.71 -9.91 12.22
CA ARG A 229 4.07 -9.03 13.35
C ARG A 229 5.55 -9.07 13.71
N ASN A 230 6.28 -10.08 13.26
CA ASN A 230 7.71 -10.25 13.50
C ASN A 230 8.57 -10.03 12.23
N VAL A 231 7.96 -9.52 11.16
CA VAL A 231 8.60 -9.32 9.86
C VAL A 231 8.79 -7.83 9.61
N VAL A 232 9.90 -7.45 8.98
CA VAL A 232 10.17 -6.06 8.56
C VAL A 232 9.51 -5.78 7.22
N CYS A 233 8.94 -4.59 7.05
CA CYS A 233 8.18 -4.16 5.85
C CYS A 233 7.04 -5.13 5.49
N PRO A 234 6.17 -5.51 6.44
CA PRO A 234 5.07 -6.44 6.17
C PRO A 234 4.06 -5.89 5.17
N GLU A 235 3.96 -4.57 5.02
CA GLU A 235 3.09 -3.88 4.07
C GLU A 235 3.40 -4.24 2.61
N GLU A 236 4.63 -4.66 2.30
CA GLU A 236 5.03 -5.11 0.98
C GLU A 236 4.69 -6.59 0.71
N SER A 237 4.06 -7.30 1.65
CA SER A 237 3.82 -8.74 1.51
C SER A 237 2.48 -9.23 2.08
N TYR A 238 2.00 -8.71 3.20
CA TYR A 238 0.81 -9.24 3.88
C TYR A 238 -0.43 -9.27 2.98
N PHE A 239 -0.84 -8.12 2.44
CA PHE A 239 -2.01 -8.03 1.57
C PHE A 239 -1.86 -8.83 0.28
N HIS A 240 -0.65 -8.82 -0.29
CA HIS A 240 -0.30 -9.60 -1.48
C HIS A 240 -0.45 -11.09 -1.24
N THR A 241 0.06 -11.58 -0.09
CA THR A 241 -0.04 -12.98 0.32
C THR A 241 -1.50 -13.38 0.57
N VAL A 242 -2.26 -12.54 1.27
CA VAL A 242 -3.68 -12.81 1.56
C VAL A 242 -4.47 -12.92 0.25
N LEU A 243 -4.36 -11.93 -0.61
CA LEU A 243 -5.18 -11.85 -1.83
C LEU A 243 -4.74 -12.89 -2.89
N ALA A 244 -3.42 -13.10 -3.06
CA ALA A 244 -2.93 -14.04 -4.07
C ALA A 244 -3.12 -15.52 -3.71
N ASN A 245 -3.44 -15.85 -2.46
CA ASN A 245 -3.83 -17.19 -2.04
C ASN A 245 -5.36 -17.38 -1.98
N ALA A 246 -6.16 -16.38 -2.29
CA ALA A 246 -7.62 -16.49 -2.35
C ALA A 246 -8.03 -17.04 -3.73
N PRO A 247 -8.52 -18.31 -3.80
CA PRO A 247 -8.72 -18.99 -5.09
C PRO A 247 -9.84 -18.35 -5.94
N ASP A 248 -10.76 -17.67 -5.29
CA ASP A 248 -11.94 -17.08 -5.94
C ASP A 248 -11.73 -15.62 -6.38
N LEU A 249 -10.53 -15.07 -6.18
CA LEU A 249 -10.20 -13.72 -6.60
C LEU A 249 -9.37 -13.72 -7.89
N HIS A 250 -9.73 -12.81 -8.80
CA HIS A 250 -8.96 -12.52 -9.99
C HIS A 250 -8.11 -11.26 -9.77
N LEU A 251 -6.79 -11.39 -9.87
CA LEU A 251 -5.85 -10.31 -9.58
C LEU A 251 -5.16 -9.81 -10.85
N CYS A 252 -5.01 -8.49 -10.96
CA CYS A 252 -4.19 -7.82 -11.97
C CYS A 252 -2.83 -7.45 -11.37
N GLN A 253 -1.74 -7.74 -12.08
CA GLN A 253 -0.37 -7.41 -11.65
C GLN A 253 -0.07 -5.90 -11.65
N ASP A 254 -0.90 -5.09 -12.33
CA ASP A 254 -0.72 -3.65 -12.39
C ASP A 254 -1.48 -2.97 -11.23
N PRO A 255 -0.79 -2.33 -10.27
CA PRO A 255 -1.42 -1.64 -9.15
C PRO A 255 -2.05 -0.30 -9.54
N LEU A 256 -1.99 0.10 -10.82
CA LEU A 256 -2.44 1.39 -11.34
C LEU A 256 -1.76 2.58 -10.62
N ARG A 257 -0.46 2.41 -10.27
CA ARG A 257 0.37 3.39 -9.58
C ARG A 257 1.61 3.73 -10.40
N TYR A 258 1.83 5.02 -10.61
CA TYR A 258 3.11 5.51 -11.14
C TYR A 258 4.08 5.76 -10.00
N MET A 259 5.24 5.12 -10.07
CA MET A 259 6.35 5.29 -9.13
C MET A 259 7.66 5.27 -9.90
N ASP A 260 8.48 6.28 -9.68
CA ASP A 260 9.82 6.35 -10.28
C ASP A 260 10.88 5.90 -9.26
N TRP A 261 11.50 4.77 -9.53
CA TRP A 261 12.56 4.18 -8.71
C TRP A 261 13.97 4.40 -9.28
N THR A 262 14.12 5.24 -10.30
CA THR A 262 15.43 5.45 -10.98
C THR A 262 16.48 6.07 -10.07
N SER A 263 16.08 6.72 -8.97
CA SER A 263 17.00 7.27 -7.97
C SER A 263 17.74 6.21 -7.15
N GLY A 264 17.32 4.94 -7.18
CA GLY A 264 17.99 3.82 -6.49
C GLY A 264 17.93 3.85 -4.95
N GLY A 265 17.09 4.69 -4.36
CA GLY A 265 16.92 4.82 -2.90
C GLY A 265 15.89 3.84 -2.31
N ASN A 266 15.66 3.97 -1.00
CA ASN A 266 14.63 3.22 -0.27
C ASN A 266 13.20 3.75 -0.51
N HIS A 267 13.06 4.81 -1.28
CA HIS A 267 11.80 5.47 -1.62
C HIS A 267 11.76 5.84 -3.09
N PRO A 268 10.58 5.90 -3.73
CA PRO A 268 10.46 6.44 -5.07
C PRO A 268 10.98 7.89 -5.12
N LYS A 269 11.46 8.30 -6.27
CA LYS A 269 11.81 9.70 -6.56
C LYS A 269 10.65 10.61 -6.19
N VAL A 270 10.95 11.75 -5.57
CA VAL A 270 9.98 12.83 -5.40
C VAL A 270 9.73 13.47 -6.76
N LEU A 271 8.46 13.46 -7.20
CA LEU A 271 8.06 13.93 -8.52
C LEU A 271 8.13 15.47 -8.62
N THR A 272 8.49 15.94 -9.81
CA THR A 272 8.64 17.35 -10.15
C THR A 272 7.83 17.70 -11.40
N VAL A 273 7.87 18.95 -11.81
CA VAL A 273 7.26 19.43 -13.07
C VAL A 273 7.79 18.67 -14.30
N GLU A 274 9.05 18.28 -14.28
CA GLU A 274 9.71 17.54 -15.36
C GLU A 274 9.11 16.13 -15.57
N ASP A 275 8.41 15.60 -14.58
CA ASP A 275 7.79 14.28 -14.67
C ASP A 275 6.39 14.33 -15.33
N LEU A 276 5.78 15.51 -15.48
CA LEU A 276 4.42 15.67 -16.01
C LEU A 276 4.19 14.98 -17.36
N PRO A 277 5.09 15.05 -18.36
CA PRO A 277 4.90 14.33 -19.62
C PRO A 277 4.77 12.81 -19.42
N ARG A 278 5.59 12.22 -18.56
CA ARG A 278 5.54 10.78 -18.25
C ARG A 278 4.28 10.40 -17.49
N LEU A 279 3.81 11.27 -16.60
CA LEU A 279 2.54 11.09 -15.89
C LEU A 279 1.35 11.10 -16.86
N ALA A 280 1.37 12.00 -17.85
CA ALA A 280 0.34 12.09 -18.89
C ALA A 280 0.26 10.80 -19.73
N GLU A 281 1.40 10.26 -20.15
CA GLU A 281 1.52 9.04 -20.95
C GLU A 281 1.21 7.76 -20.17
N SER A 282 1.38 7.77 -18.84
CA SER A 282 1.13 6.60 -18.00
C SER A 282 -0.34 6.21 -17.98
N ASN A 283 -0.63 4.92 -17.92
CA ASN A 283 -1.97 4.39 -17.67
C ASN A 283 -2.32 4.32 -16.16
N ALA A 284 -1.41 4.68 -15.28
CA ALA A 284 -1.65 4.69 -13.84
C ALA A 284 -2.72 5.73 -13.46
N HIS A 285 -3.52 5.42 -12.46
CA HIS A 285 -4.56 6.30 -11.94
C HIS A 285 -3.99 7.35 -10.97
N PHE A 286 -3.01 6.94 -10.19
CA PHE A 286 -2.36 7.77 -9.17
C PHE A 286 -0.86 7.72 -9.33
N ALA A 287 -0.18 8.78 -8.89
CA ALA A 287 1.28 8.87 -8.87
C ALA A 287 1.80 9.12 -7.45
N ARG A 288 3.01 8.65 -7.22
CA ARG A 288 3.78 8.92 -6.02
C ARG A 288 5.30 8.93 -6.33
N LYS A 289 6.11 9.62 -5.59
CA LYS A 289 5.84 10.31 -4.34
C LYS A 289 5.77 11.81 -4.61
N LEU A 290 4.68 12.48 -4.22
CA LEU A 290 4.59 13.92 -4.29
C LEU A 290 5.39 14.57 -3.16
N PRO A 291 5.97 15.77 -3.36
CA PRO A 291 6.62 16.53 -2.30
C PRO A 291 5.62 16.90 -1.21
N GLU A 292 6.10 17.12 0.01
CA GLU A 292 5.28 17.52 1.15
C GLU A 292 4.55 18.84 0.91
N VAL A 293 5.23 19.78 0.25
CA VAL A 293 4.65 21.02 -0.27
C VAL A 293 4.72 20.95 -1.79
N ILE A 294 3.56 20.82 -2.43
CA ILE A 294 3.50 20.70 -3.90
C ILE A 294 3.70 22.09 -4.52
N PRO A 295 4.75 22.31 -5.35
CA PRO A 295 4.94 23.56 -6.06
C PRO A 295 3.72 23.89 -6.94
N LEU A 296 3.38 25.18 -7.04
CA LEU A 296 2.20 25.63 -7.77
C LEU A 296 2.18 25.18 -9.24
N GLU A 297 3.34 25.18 -9.90
CA GLU A 297 3.47 24.72 -11.29
C GLU A 297 3.17 23.23 -11.43
N LEU A 298 3.69 22.39 -10.50
CA LEU A 298 3.39 20.97 -10.48
C LEU A 298 1.90 20.73 -10.20
N LEU A 299 1.32 21.46 -9.24
CA LEU A 299 -0.11 21.36 -8.91
C LEU A 299 -1.01 21.74 -10.10
N ARG A 300 -0.65 22.79 -10.84
CA ARG A 300 -1.35 23.18 -12.08
C ARG A 300 -1.26 22.09 -13.16
N GLY A 301 -0.05 21.56 -13.38
CA GLY A 301 0.16 20.46 -14.33
C GLY A 301 -0.65 19.20 -13.97
N LEU A 302 -0.65 18.79 -12.70
CA LEU A 302 -1.48 17.70 -12.21
C LEU A 302 -2.99 18.00 -12.38
N GLY A 303 -3.40 19.25 -12.16
CA GLY A 303 -4.76 19.70 -12.40
C GLY A 303 -5.22 19.54 -13.86
N TYR A 304 -4.35 19.75 -14.83
CA TYR A 304 -4.64 19.48 -16.26
C TYR A 304 -4.79 17.98 -16.56
N LEU A 305 -4.04 17.11 -15.88
CA LEU A 305 -4.14 15.65 -16.08
C LEU A 305 -5.44 15.06 -15.53
N THR A 306 -6.12 15.78 -14.64
CA THR A 306 -7.31 15.30 -13.92
C THR A 306 -8.62 15.92 -14.44
N GLN A 307 -8.56 16.75 -15.46
CA GLN A 307 -9.73 17.30 -16.18
C GLN A 307 -10.18 16.34 -17.27
#